data_07e04deb482ed2f2631525a32bdc5684
#
_entry.id   07e04deb482ed2f2631525a32bdc5684
#
_cell.length_a   1.000
_cell.length_b   1.000
_cell.length_c   1.000
_cell.angle_alpha   90.00
_cell.angle_beta   90.00
_cell.angle_gamma   90.00
#
_symmetry.space_group_name_H-M   'P 1'
#
loop_
_entity.id
_entity.type
_entity.pdbx_description
1 polymer ?
#
loop_
_entity_poly.entity_id
_entity_poly.type
_entity_poly.pdbx_seq_one_letter_code
_entity_poly.pdbx_strand_id
1 'polypeptide(L)'
;MAQGMGMMEAMTATMGPALLISDFLVIVILLLMKYCSIKELFKKVPADVLLMSIVFAMTGMYAVETVSSQFEIPNTLEEQFQAMAGTLTGFLGIGIVGPIMEEIIMRRVILKEMAKATKSMWWGIIISSALFAIIHVNPIQIVFAMPAGIFLGWIYCKTGSLLVPICIHIINNSISFVLMSVGADGDSSMSNTLTVILFISFTLACVLSCIWIVRYYDKLKKEQELQQAAVAESQSDSSAGELVE
;
A
#
# COMPACT_ATOMS: atom_id res chain seq x y z
N MET A 1 22.27 -6.19 -33.45
CA MET A 1 20.96 -5.48 -33.41
C MET A 1 19.77 -6.42 -33.60
N ALA A 2 19.70 -7.27 -34.63
CA ALA A 2 18.53 -8.16 -34.86
C ALA A 2 18.24 -9.18 -33.74
N GLN A 3 19.26 -9.72 -33.06
CA GLN A 3 19.06 -10.64 -31.90
C GLN A 3 18.50 -9.92 -30.65
N GLY A 4 18.89 -8.67 -30.43
CA GLY A 4 18.38 -7.89 -29.32
C GLY A 4 16.91 -7.47 -29.48
N MET A 5 16.50 -7.15 -30.71
CA MET A 5 15.11 -6.84 -31.04
C MET A 5 14.18 -8.04 -30.81
N GLY A 6 14.62 -9.24 -31.30
CA GLY A 6 13.82 -10.46 -31.08
C GLY A 6 13.66 -10.85 -29.59
N MET A 7 14.66 -10.58 -28.75
CA MET A 7 14.58 -10.83 -27.31
C MET A 7 13.60 -9.84 -26.64
N MET A 8 13.68 -8.55 -26.96
CA MET A 8 12.74 -7.55 -26.42
C MET A 8 11.31 -7.83 -26.81
N GLU A 9 11.05 -8.20 -28.07
CA GLU A 9 9.72 -8.61 -28.54
C GLU A 9 9.19 -9.84 -27.78
N ALA A 10 10.04 -10.84 -27.56
CA ALA A 10 9.68 -12.02 -26.79
C ALA A 10 9.36 -11.67 -25.32
N MET A 11 10.15 -10.78 -24.70
CA MET A 11 9.89 -10.28 -23.34
C MET A 11 8.54 -9.52 -23.28
N THR A 12 8.30 -8.60 -24.20
CA THR A 12 7.04 -7.85 -24.29
C THR A 12 5.83 -8.78 -24.44
N ALA A 13 5.95 -9.81 -25.29
CA ALA A 13 4.86 -10.74 -25.56
C ALA A 13 4.57 -11.71 -24.40
N THR A 14 5.55 -11.99 -23.54
CA THR A 14 5.43 -13.08 -22.55
C THR A 14 5.37 -12.60 -21.10
N MET A 15 6.14 -11.58 -20.70
CA MET A 15 6.26 -11.20 -19.30
C MET A 15 4.98 -10.58 -18.72
N GLY A 16 4.35 -9.64 -19.43
CA GLY A 16 3.11 -9.02 -18.99
C GLY A 16 1.98 -10.03 -18.79
N PRO A 17 1.64 -10.87 -19.79
CA PRO A 17 0.65 -11.92 -19.64
C PRO A 17 1.00 -12.94 -18.54
N ALA A 18 2.26 -13.36 -18.41
CA ALA A 18 2.69 -14.32 -17.40
C ALA A 18 2.50 -13.75 -15.98
N LEU A 19 2.93 -12.49 -15.76
CA LEU A 19 2.75 -11.80 -14.49
C LEU A 19 1.26 -11.69 -14.14
N LEU A 20 0.45 -11.19 -15.05
CA LEU A 20 -0.99 -11.04 -14.86
C LEU A 20 -1.69 -12.36 -14.49
N ILE A 21 -1.36 -13.46 -15.20
CA ILE A 21 -1.94 -14.77 -14.94
C ILE A 21 -1.47 -15.31 -13.60
N SER A 22 -0.18 -15.22 -13.29
CA SER A 22 0.37 -15.71 -12.02
C SER A 22 -0.24 -15.02 -10.82
N ASP A 23 -0.32 -13.69 -10.84
CA ASP A 23 -0.88 -12.90 -9.75
C ASP A 23 -2.37 -13.17 -9.54
N PHE A 24 -3.12 -13.27 -10.65
CA PHE A 24 -4.53 -13.64 -10.59
C PHE A 24 -4.74 -15.04 -10.00
N LEU A 25 -3.93 -16.04 -10.40
CA LEU A 25 -3.99 -17.38 -9.86
C LEU A 25 -3.68 -17.41 -8.35
N VAL A 26 -2.68 -16.66 -7.92
CA VAL A 26 -2.36 -16.51 -6.48
C VAL A 26 -3.53 -15.93 -5.71
N ILE A 27 -4.19 -14.87 -6.21
CA ILE A 27 -5.39 -14.30 -5.59
C ILE A 27 -6.48 -15.38 -5.45
N VAL A 28 -6.76 -16.14 -6.52
CA VAL A 28 -7.76 -17.21 -6.49
C VAL A 28 -7.41 -18.26 -5.44
N ILE A 29 -6.16 -18.72 -5.39
CA ILE A 29 -5.68 -19.68 -4.39
C ILE A 29 -5.89 -19.15 -2.97
N LEU A 30 -5.51 -17.89 -2.70
CA LEU A 30 -5.66 -17.26 -1.38
C LEU A 30 -7.13 -17.16 -0.93
N LEU A 31 -8.03 -16.88 -1.89
CA LEU A 31 -9.48 -16.87 -1.63
C LEU A 31 -10.03 -18.28 -1.37
N LEU A 32 -9.65 -19.27 -2.17
CA LEU A 32 -10.04 -20.67 -1.99
C LEU A 32 -9.53 -21.27 -0.67
N MET A 33 -8.30 -20.94 -0.30
CA MET A 33 -7.71 -21.32 0.99
C MET A 33 -8.25 -20.52 2.17
N LYS A 34 -9.15 -19.56 1.94
CA LYS A 34 -9.78 -18.70 2.96
C LYS A 34 -8.80 -17.82 3.76
N TYR A 35 -7.64 -17.53 3.20
CA TYR A 35 -6.73 -16.55 3.79
C TYR A 35 -7.30 -15.13 3.76
N CYS A 36 -8.16 -14.83 2.79
CA CYS A 36 -8.91 -13.60 2.66
C CYS A 36 -10.32 -13.91 2.14
N SER A 37 -11.29 -13.08 2.47
CA SER A 37 -12.63 -13.13 1.89
C SER A 37 -12.89 -11.92 1.00
N ILE A 38 -13.78 -12.07 0.01
CA ILE A 38 -14.22 -10.96 -0.86
C ILE A 38 -14.76 -9.80 -0.02
N LYS A 39 -15.47 -10.10 1.08
CA LYS A 39 -16.00 -9.09 2.00
C LYS A 39 -14.89 -8.28 2.69
N GLU A 40 -13.75 -8.90 3.02
CA GLU A 40 -12.59 -8.20 3.59
C GLU A 40 -11.88 -7.33 2.56
N LEU A 41 -11.78 -7.79 1.29
CA LEU A 41 -11.19 -7.01 0.19
C LEU A 41 -11.94 -5.69 -0.03
N PHE A 42 -13.28 -5.73 0.04
CA PHE A 42 -14.13 -4.57 -0.25
C PHE A 42 -14.73 -3.91 0.98
N LYS A 43 -14.13 -4.11 2.16
CA LYS A 43 -14.56 -3.40 3.38
C LYS A 43 -14.36 -1.90 3.21
N LYS A 44 -15.46 -1.18 3.02
CA LYS A 44 -15.49 0.27 2.82
C LYS A 44 -15.10 1.03 4.10
N VAL A 45 -14.53 2.19 3.90
CA VAL A 45 -14.30 3.22 4.93
C VAL A 45 -14.98 4.52 4.46
N PRO A 46 -15.21 5.49 5.36
CA PRO A 46 -15.66 6.82 4.96
C PRO A 46 -14.77 7.45 3.90
N ALA A 47 -15.36 8.23 2.98
CA ALA A 47 -14.62 8.77 1.83
C ALA A 47 -13.52 9.75 2.23
N ASP A 48 -13.73 10.51 3.29
CA ASP A 48 -12.74 11.41 3.89
C ASP A 48 -11.53 10.66 4.46
N VAL A 49 -11.77 9.52 5.12
CA VAL A 49 -10.71 8.62 5.61
C VAL A 49 -9.92 8.02 4.45
N LEU A 50 -10.59 7.58 3.38
CA LEU A 50 -9.91 7.07 2.18
C LEU A 50 -9.04 8.16 1.54
N LEU A 51 -9.60 9.37 1.34
CA LEU A 51 -8.88 10.50 0.76
C LEU A 51 -7.64 10.87 1.60
N MET A 52 -7.82 11.03 2.91
CA MET A 52 -6.70 11.40 3.78
C MET A 52 -5.64 10.29 3.89
N SER A 53 -6.05 9.01 3.76
CA SER A 53 -5.12 7.88 3.69
C SER A 53 -4.30 7.91 2.39
N ILE A 54 -4.93 8.25 1.26
CA ILE A 54 -4.23 8.43 -0.03
C ILE A 54 -3.23 9.59 0.10
N VAL A 55 -3.67 10.75 0.61
CA VAL A 55 -2.77 11.91 0.81
C VAL A 55 -1.59 11.54 1.70
N PHE A 56 -1.84 10.89 2.84
CA PHE A 56 -0.79 10.46 3.76
C PHE A 56 0.25 9.56 3.09
N ALA A 57 -0.18 8.48 2.46
CA ALA A 57 0.74 7.48 1.92
C ALA A 57 1.46 8.00 0.66
N MET A 58 0.73 8.65 -0.26
CA MET A 58 1.34 9.19 -1.49
C MET A 58 2.37 10.28 -1.18
N THR A 59 2.03 11.23 -0.31
CA THR A 59 2.99 12.29 0.05
C THR A 59 4.19 11.74 0.83
N GLY A 60 3.98 10.73 1.69
CA GLY A 60 5.09 10.04 2.37
C GLY A 60 6.02 9.31 1.38
N MET A 61 5.47 8.59 0.41
CA MET A 61 6.24 7.91 -0.63
C MET A 61 6.99 8.91 -1.52
N TYR A 62 6.34 10.00 -1.96
CA TYR A 62 7.01 11.05 -2.74
C TYR A 62 8.08 11.80 -1.97
N ALA A 63 7.93 11.98 -0.65
CA ALA A 63 9.01 12.53 0.17
C ALA A 63 10.25 11.61 0.17
N VAL A 64 10.05 10.30 0.27
CA VAL A 64 11.14 9.31 0.16
C VAL A 64 11.77 9.35 -1.23
N GLU A 65 10.97 9.39 -2.29
CA GLU A 65 11.43 9.45 -3.68
C GLU A 65 12.29 10.70 -3.92
N THR A 66 11.83 11.87 -3.45
CA THR A 66 12.55 13.14 -3.59
C THR A 66 13.96 13.09 -2.97
N VAL A 67 14.14 12.34 -1.87
CA VAL A 67 15.46 12.13 -1.26
C VAL A 67 16.25 11.08 -2.01
N SER A 68 15.62 9.94 -2.34
CA SER A 68 16.29 8.81 -2.98
C SER A 68 16.77 9.14 -4.39
N SER A 69 16.09 10.04 -5.11
CA SER A 69 16.50 10.52 -6.43
C SER A 69 17.83 11.29 -6.43
N GLN A 70 18.36 11.66 -5.24
CA GLN A 70 19.68 12.30 -5.11
C GLN A 70 20.82 11.27 -5.06
N PHE A 71 20.51 9.97 -5.08
CA PHE A 71 21.47 8.88 -5.01
C PHE A 71 21.38 8.02 -6.27
N GLU A 72 22.54 7.59 -6.79
CA GLU A 72 22.62 6.65 -7.90
C GLU A 72 22.32 5.23 -7.40
N ILE A 73 21.04 4.85 -7.38
CA ILE A 73 20.61 3.51 -6.96
C ILE A 73 20.41 2.65 -8.21
N PRO A 74 21.08 1.47 -8.31
CA PRO A 74 20.96 0.61 -9.47
C PRO A 74 19.53 0.15 -9.73
N ASN A 75 19.08 0.25 -10.99
CA ASN A 75 17.83 -0.34 -11.47
C ASN A 75 18.17 -1.57 -12.34
N THR A 76 18.21 -2.74 -11.69
CA THR A 76 18.64 -3.99 -12.35
C THR A 76 17.56 -4.64 -13.20
N LEU A 77 16.30 -4.19 -13.11
CA LEU A 77 15.15 -4.72 -13.84
C LEU A 77 14.56 -3.72 -14.84
N GLU A 78 15.31 -2.67 -15.19
CA GLU A 78 14.82 -1.60 -16.06
C GLU A 78 14.39 -2.11 -17.44
N GLU A 79 15.20 -2.95 -18.10
CA GLU A 79 14.87 -3.52 -19.41
C GLU A 79 13.56 -4.34 -19.37
N GLN A 80 13.35 -5.09 -18.29
CA GLN A 80 12.15 -5.90 -18.11
C GLN A 80 10.89 -5.02 -17.95
N PHE A 81 10.99 -3.95 -17.15
CA PHE A 81 9.90 -3.01 -17.00
C PHE A 81 9.63 -2.23 -18.29
N GLN A 82 10.66 -1.79 -19.00
CA GLN A 82 10.54 -1.13 -20.31
C GLN A 82 9.87 -2.04 -21.35
N ALA A 83 10.18 -3.36 -21.34
CA ALA A 83 9.53 -4.32 -22.22
C ALA A 83 8.02 -4.44 -21.98
N MET A 84 7.55 -4.23 -20.76
CA MET A 84 6.13 -4.24 -20.39
C MET A 84 5.47 -2.87 -20.55
N ALA A 85 6.24 -1.79 -20.58
CA ALA A 85 5.75 -0.43 -20.70
C ALA A 85 4.89 -0.24 -21.95
N GLY A 86 3.76 0.45 -21.83
CA GLY A 86 2.82 0.66 -22.93
C GLY A 86 1.97 -0.54 -23.32
N THR A 87 2.15 -1.73 -22.70
CA THR A 87 1.29 -2.89 -22.95
C THR A 87 0.11 -2.94 -21.96
N LEU A 88 -1.07 -3.37 -22.44
CA LEU A 88 -2.23 -3.53 -21.58
C LEU A 88 -2.01 -4.59 -20.48
N THR A 89 -1.37 -5.70 -20.82
CA THR A 89 -1.09 -6.79 -19.87
C THR A 89 -0.06 -6.39 -18.82
N GLY A 90 0.94 -5.61 -19.20
CA GLY A 90 1.89 -4.99 -18.26
C GLY A 90 1.19 -4.03 -17.30
N PHE A 91 0.34 -3.15 -17.82
CA PHE A 91 -0.45 -2.23 -16.98
C PHE A 91 -1.38 -2.98 -16.00
N LEU A 92 -2.12 -3.97 -16.49
CA LEU A 92 -3.01 -4.75 -15.62
C LEU A 92 -2.23 -5.57 -14.58
N GLY A 93 -1.11 -6.17 -14.96
CA GLY A 93 -0.26 -6.93 -14.03
C GLY A 93 0.39 -6.03 -12.98
N ILE A 94 1.23 -5.09 -13.41
CA ILE A 94 2.03 -4.23 -12.51
C ILE A 94 1.16 -3.19 -11.81
N GLY A 95 0.23 -2.57 -12.53
CA GLY A 95 -0.56 -1.44 -12.01
C GLY A 95 -1.75 -1.83 -11.16
N ILE A 96 -2.35 -3.02 -11.38
CA ILE A 96 -3.63 -3.37 -10.76
C ILE A 96 -3.59 -4.71 -10.02
N VAL A 97 -3.36 -5.83 -10.73
CA VAL A 97 -3.53 -7.18 -10.16
C VAL A 97 -2.41 -7.53 -9.20
N GLY A 98 -1.16 -7.17 -9.54
CA GLY A 98 0.00 -7.31 -8.65
C GLY A 98 -0.20 -6.61 -7.30
N PRO A 99 -0.51 -5.30 -7.27
CA PRO A 99 -0.86 -4.59 -6.04
C PRO A 99 -1.95 -5.26 -5.19
N ILE A 100 -3.01 -5.79 -5.81
CA ILE A 100 -4.05 -6.51 -5.08
C ILE A 100 -3.48 -7.76 -4.42
N MET A 101 -2.76 -8.58 -5.18
CA MET A 101 -2.14 -9.81 -4.70
C MET A 101 -1.15 -9.53 -3.57
N GLU A 102 -0.29 -8.54 -3.75
CA GLU A 102 0.73 -8.15 -2.78
C GLU A 102 0.12 -7.64 -1.47
N GLU A 103 -0.93 -6.82 -1.51
CA GLU A 103 -1.60 -6.35 -0.30
C GLU A 103 -2.32 -7.48 0.44
N ILE A 104 -2.91 -8.46 -0.26
CA ILE A 104 -3.48 -9.64 0.40
C ILE A 104 -2.38 -10.40 1.14
N ILE A 105 -1.26 -10.69 0.51
CA ILE A 105 -0.16 -11.44 1.11
C ILE A 105 0.44 -10.64 2.28
N MET A 106 0.85 -9.40 2.02
CA MET A 106 1.64 -8.63 2.98
C MET A 106 0.81 -8.14 4.16
N ARG A 107 -0.42 -7.64 3.94
CA ARG A 107 -1.24 -7.04 5.03
C ARG A 107 -2.18 -8.04 5.66
N ARG A 108 -2.85 -8.87 4.83
CA ARG A 108 -3.84 -9.79 5.38
C ARG A 108 -3.21 -11.06 5.97
N VAL A 109 -2.15 -11.58 5.35
CA VAL A 109 -1.48 -12.81 5.82
C VAL A 109 -0.28 -12.46 6.69
N ILE A 110 0.81 -11.95 6.11
CA ILE A 110 2.11 -11.82 6.79
C ILE A 110 2.03 -10.85 7.98
N LEU A 111 1.54 -9.63 7.79
CA LEU A 111 1.48 -8.63 8.86
C LEU A 111 0.68 -9.15 10.05
N LYS A 112 -0.50 -9.73 9.82
CA LYS A 112 -1.36 -10.25 10.90
C LYS A 112 -0.69 -11.41 11.67
N GLU A 113 -0.09 -12.36 10.95
CA GLU A 113 0.56 -13.51 11.62
C GLU A 113 1.82 -13.06 12.36
N MET A 114 2.61 -12.13 11.80
CA MET A 114 3.78 -11.58 12.49
C MET A 114 3.39 -10.74 13.72
N ALA A 115 2.34 -9.92 13.61
CA ALA A 115 1.82 -9.18 14.76
C ALA A 115 1.36 -10.10 15.88
N LYS A 116 0.73 -11.22 15.55
CA LYS A 116 0.28 -12.25 16.49
C LYS A 116 1.47 -12.97 17.15
N ALA A 117 2.43 -13.40 16.34
CA ALA A 117 3.62 -14.11 16.82
C ALA A 117 4.48 -13.24 17.73
N THR A 118 4.66 -11.98 17.38
CA THR A 118 5.50 -11.02 18.16
C THR A 118 4.73 -10.29 19.25
N LYS A 119 3.40 -10.45 19.31
CA LYS A 119 2.49 -9.69 20.19
C LYS A 119 2.61 -8.17 20.02
N SER A 120 3.05 -7.72 18.84
CA SER A 120 3.27 -6.32 18.51
C SER A 120 2.85 -6.00 17.09
N MET A 121 1.93 -5.05 16.94
CA MET A 121 1.49 -4.56 15.64
C MET A 121 2.65 -3.91 14.86
N TRP A 122 3.53 -3.19 15.55
CA TRP A 122 4.68 -2.55 14.93
C TRP A 122 5.68 -3.56 14.36
N TRP A 123 5.96 -4.65 15.06
CA TRP A 123 6.79 -5.72 14.51
C TRP A 123 6.12 -6.40 13.32
N GLY A 124 4.80 -6.56 13.36
CA GLY A 124 4.04 -7.04 12.20
C GLY A 124 4.22 -6.15 10.98
N ILE A 125 4.11 -4.82 11.15
CA ILE A 125 4.34 -3.83 10.09
C ILE A 125 5.78 -3.91 9.56
N ILE A 126 6.79 -3.84 10.45
CA ILE A 126 8.20 -3.80 10.06
C ILE A 126 8.61 -5.07 9.32
N ILE A 127 8.26 -6.25 9.84
CA ILE A 127 8.62 -7.54 9.23
C ILE A 127 7.93 -7.69 7.86
N SER A 128 6.62 -7.39 7.76
CA SER A 128 5.93 -7.47 6.48
C SER A 128 6.46 -6.48 5.45
N SER A 129 6.88 -5.29 5.88
CA SER A 129 7.47 -4.28 5.00
C SER A 129 8.87 -4.66 4.54
N ALA A 130 9.67 -5.26 5.41
CA ALA A 130 10.99 -5.77 5.05
C ALA A 130 10.89 -6.93 4.03
N LEU A 131 9.98 -7.88 4.25
CA LEU A 131 9.71 -8.95 3.30
C LEU A 131 9.19 -8.40 1.98
N PHE A 132 8.28 -7.41 2.01
CA PHE A 132 7.77 -6.73 0.83
C PHE A 132 8.90 -6.07 0.02
N ALA A 133 9.85 -5.41 0.68
CA ALA A 133 11.00 -4.83 0.01
C ALA A 133 11.91 -5.89 -0.61
N ILE A 134 12.26 -6.93 0.13
CA ILE A 134 13.22 -7.96 -0.29
C ILE A 134 12.73 -8.74 -1.52
N ILE A 135 11.44 -9.06 -1.62
CA ILE A 135 10.88 -9.81 -2.75
C ILE A 135 10.97 -9.08 -4.09
N HIS A 136 11.17 -7.77 -4.09
CA HIS A 136 11.36 -6.99 -5.34
C HIS A 136 12.72 -7.24 -6.01
N VAL A 137 13.73 -7.73 -5.26
CA VAL A 137 15.07 -8.09 -5.74
C VAL A 137 15.84 -6.93 -6.40
N ASN A 138 15.17 -5.90 -6.86
CA ASN A 138 15.73 -4.72 -7.54
C ASN A 138 16.13 -3.64 -6.51
N PRO A 139 17.39 -3.21 -6.42
CA PRO A 139 17.86 -2.27 -5.39
C PRO A 139 17.04 -0.99 -5.28
N ILE A 140 16.70 -0.35 -6.40
CA ILE A 140 15.88 0.87 -6.40
C ILE A 140 14.49 0.59 -5.81
N GLN A 141 13.86 -0.53 -6.17
CA GLN A 141 12.55 -0.89 -5.64
C GLN A 141 12.61 -1.26 -4.16
N ILE A 142 13.69 -1.88 -3.66
CA ILE A 142 13.86 -2.19 -2.23
C ILE A 142 13.83 -0.91 -1.40
N VAL A 143 14.50 0.15 -1.85
CA VAL A 143 14.55 1.45 -1.16
C VAL A 143 13.16 2.09 -1.07
N PHE A 144 12.34 1.99 -2.12
CA PHE A 144 10.98 2.53 -2.13
C PHE A 144 9.96 1.62 -1.46
N ALA A 145 10.06 0.30 -1.65
CA ALA A 145 9.07 -0.65 -1.15
C ALA A 145 9.09 -0.76 0.39
N MET A 146 10.24 -0.59 1.03
CA MET A 146 10.31 -0.65 2.50
C MET A 146 9.49 0.47 3.17
N PRO A 147 9.70 1.77 2.88
CA PRO A 147 8.86 2.84 3.41
C PRO A 147 7.39 2.73 2.97
N ALA A 148 7.13 2.43 1.69
CA ALA A 148 5.78 2.21 1.19
C ALA A 148 5.07 1.11 1.99
N GLY A 149 5.78 0.00 2.26
CA GLY A 149 5.31 -1.08 3.10
C GLY A 149 4.88 -0.62 4.49
N ILE A 150 5.66 0.25 5.12
CA ILE A 150 5.35 0.81 6.44
C ILE A 150 4.10 1.71 6.37
N PHE A 151 3.99 2.61 5.39
CA PHE A 151 2.82 3.46 5.21
C PHE A 151 1.54 2.64 5.00
N LEU A 152 1.56 1.69 4.06
CA LEU A 152 0.41 0.85 3.75
C LEU A 152 0.04 -0.09 4.91
N GLY A 153 1.04 -0.65 5.61
CA GLY A 153 0.84 -1.47 6.79
C GLY A 153 0.21 -0.69 7.95
N TRP A 154 0.69 0.53 8.20
CA TRP A 154 0.13 1.40 9.23
C TRP A 154 -1.32 1.80 8.93
N ILE A 155 -1.62 2.20 7.68
CA ILE A 155 -2.98 2.52 7.24
C ILE A 155 -3.91 1.32 7.37
N TYR A 156 -3.45 0.13 6.99
CA TYR A 156 -4.22 -1.11 7.17
C TYR A 156 -4.58 -1.34 8.64
N CYS A 157 -3.62 -1.16 9.55
CA CYS A 157 -3.86 -1.31 10.98
C CYS A 157 -4.82 -0.26 11.54
N LYS A 158 -4.75 0.99 11.06
CA LYS A 158 -5.63 2.08 11.49
C LYS A 158 -7.06 1.93 10.98
N THR A 159 -7.22 1.61 9.69
CA THR A 159 -8.55 1.52 9.04
C THR A 159 -9.23 0.16 9.23
N GLY A 160 -8.45 -0.88 9.46
CA GLY A 160 -8.93 -2.26 9.44
C GLY A 160 -9.54 -2.67 8.09
N SER A 161 -9.21 -1.96 7.02
CA SER A 161 -9.71 -2.17 5.67
C SER A 161 -8.56 -2.49 4.72
N LEU A 162 -8.65 -3.60 4.00
CA LEU A 162 -7.68 -3.97 2.97
C LEU A 162 -7.87 -3.15 1.69
N LEU A 163 -9.09 -2.65 1.44
CA LEU A 163 -9.41 -1.81 0.29
C LEU A 163 -8.53 -0.55 0.25
N VAL A 164 -8.26 0.07 1.41
CA VAL A 164 -7.52 1.34 1.47
C VAL A 164 -6.08 1.19 0.97
N PRO A 165 -5.23 0.29 1.52
CA PRO A 165 -3.88 0.10 0.98
C PRO A 165 -3.88 -0.43 -0.44
N ILE A 166 -4.85 -1.27 -0.86
CA ILE A 166 -5.01 -1.70 -2.26
C ILE A 166 -5.22 -0.49 -3.18
N CYS A 167 -6.16 0.42 -2.86
CA CYS A 167 -6.40 1.61 -3.67
C CYS A 167 -5.14 2.49 -3.78
N ILE A 168 -4.45 2.73 -2.68
CA ILE A 168 -3.22 3.53 -2.65
C ILE A 168 -2.14 2.88 -3.51
N HIS A 169 -1.94 1.57 -3.36
CA HIS A 169 -0.92 0.83 -4.09
C HIS A 169 -1.20 0.79 -5.61
N ILE A 170 -2.46 0.56 -6.01
CA ILE A 170 -2.89 0.64 -7.41
C ILE A 170 -2.62 2.04 -7.99
N ILE A 171 -2.98 3.11 -7.26
CA ILE A 171 -2.75 4.49 -7.70
C ILE A 171 -1.24 4.72 -7.91
N ASN A 172 -0.42 4.37 -6.93
CA ASN A 172 1.03 4.54 -7.01
C ASN A 172 1.63 3.80 -8.21
N ASN A 173 1.36 2.51 -8.35
CA ASN A 173 1.93 1.69 -9.42
C ASN A 173 1.39 2.07 -10.80
N SER A 174 0.10 2.44 -10.89
CA SER A 174 -0.48 2.93 -12.16
C SER A 174 0.15 4.24 -12.61
N ILE A 175 0.39 5.19 -11.69
CA ILE A 175 1.08 6.44 -12.02
C ILE A 175 2.51 6.14 -12.49
N SER A 176 3.27 5.36 -11.74
CA SER A 176 4.65 4.99 -12.10
C SER A 176 4.72 4.30 -13.45
N PHE A 177 3.80 3.35 -13.71
CA PHE A 177 3.72 2.64 -15.00
C PHE A 177 3.41 3.59 -16.17
N VAL A 178 2.47 4.52 -15.99
CA VAL A 178 2.12 5.49 -17.04
C VAL A 178 3.30 6.43 -17.31
N LEU A 179 3.96 6.95 -16.27
CA LEU A 179 5.13 7.82 -16.43
C LEU A 179 6.24 7.09 -17.19
N MET A 180 6.53 5.84 -16.84
CA MET A 180 7.49 5.00 -17.57
C MET A 180 7.07 4.80 -19.02
N SER A 181 5.79 4.55 -19.31
CA SER A 181 5.28 4.30 -20.67
C SER A 181 5.40 5.50 -21.60
N VAL A 182 5.41 6.74 -21.06
CA VAL A 182 5.59 7.97 -21.83
C VAL A 182 7.02 8.52 -21.78
N GLY A 183 7.95 7.78 -21.15
CA GLY A 183 9.36 8.19 -21.03
C GLY A 183 9.55 9.42 -20.12
N ALA A 184 8.64 9.64 -19.17
CA ALA A 184 8.69 10.77 -18.24
C ALA A 184 9.39 10.43 -16.91
N ASP A 185 9.89 9.20 -16.78
CA ASP A 185 10.57 8.65 -15.60
C ASP A 185 12.08 8.91 -15.56
N GLY A 186 12.62 9.60 -16.55
CA GLY A 186 14.05 9.84 -16.70
C GLY A 186 14.43 11.31 -16.82
N ASP A 187 15.50 11.64 -16.12
CA ASP A 187 16.45 12.73 -16.42
C ASP A 187 15.97 14.19 -16.28
N SER A 188 15.16 14.49 -15.29
CA SER A 188 15.07 15.88 -14.82
C SER A 188 15.95 16.06 -13.58
N SER A 189 17.20 16.47 -13.74
CA SER A 189 18.02 16.95 -12.63
C SER A 189 17.32 18.18 -12.01
N MET A 190 16.48 17.93 -11.00
CA MET A 190 15.84 19.01 -10.25
C MET A 190 16.92 19.82 -9.54
N SER A 191 16.74 21.14 -9.50
CA SER A 191 17.64 21.98 -8.69
C SER A 191 17.54 21.59 -7.21
N ASN A 192 18.65 21.64 -6.49
CA ASN A 192 18.69 21.33 -5.04
C ASN A 192 17.64 22.12 -4.26
N THR A 193 17.36 23.35 -4.67
CA THR A 193 16.33 24.19 -4.03
C THR A 193 14.93 23.60 -4.24
N LEU A 194 14.60 23.17 -5.46
CA LEU A 194 13.29 22.55 -5.74
C LEU A 194 13.15 21.22 -5.00
N THR A 195 14.18 20.39 -4.96
CA THR A 195 14.21 19.14 -4.19
C THR A 195 13.90 19.39 -2.72
N VAL A 196 14.55 20.38 -2.10
CA VAL A 196 14.30 20.73 -0.69
C VAL A 196 12.86 21.22 -0.48
N ILE A 197 12.34 22.07 -1.36
CA ILE A 197 10.95 22.56 -1.28
C ILE A 197 9.95 21.41 -1.39
N LEU A 198 10.12 20.51 -2.35
CA LEU A 198 9.23 19.36 -2.53
C LEU A 198 9.30 18.41 -1.34
N PHE A 199 10.50 18.09 -0.85
CA PHE A 199 10.68 17.24 0.32
C PHE A 199 9.96 17.81 1.55
N ILE A 200 10.15 19.11 1.84
CA ILE A 200 9.47 19.77 2.97
C ILE A 200 7.95 19.74 2.77
N SER A 201 7.47 20.07 1.56
CA SER A 201 6.03 20.12 1.26
C SER A 201 5.36 18.74 1.39
N PHE A 202 5.97 17.69 0.84
CA PHE A 202 5.46 16.33 0.94
C PHE A 202 5.51 15.82 2.38
N THR A 203 6.60 16.08 3.10
CA THR A 203 6.73 15.69 4.51
C THR A 203 5.67 16.39 5.37
N LEU A 204 5.44 17.68 5.16
CA LEU A 204 4.43 18.45 5.89
C LEU A 204 3.01 17.89 5.60
N ALA A 205 2.67 17.63 4.34
CA ALA A 205 1.38 17.06 3.96
C ALA A 205 1.19 15.65 4.55
N CYS A 206 2.23 14.82 4.56
CA CYS A 206 2.22 13.51 5.19
C CYS A 206 1.96 13.61 6.70
N VAL A 207 2.66 14.49 7.40
CA VAL A 207 2.48 14.70 8.86
C VAL A 207 1.08 15.24 9.18
N LEU A 208 0.59 16.23 8.44
CA LEU A 208 -0.75 16.80 8.67
C LEU A 208 -1.87 15.75 8.44
N SER A 209 -1.78 14.98 7.38
CA SER A 209 -2.75 13.92 7.11
C SER A 209 -2.66 12.78 8.13
N CYS A 210 -1.46 12.43 8.60
CA CYS A 210 -1.27 11.49 9.71
C CYS A 210 -1.96 11.96 10.99
N ILE A 211 -1.73 13.22 11.38
CA ILE A 211 -2.37 13.82 12.57
C ILE A 211 -3.89 13.79 12.42
N TRP A 212 -4.42 14.12 11.25
CA TRP A 212 -5.86 14.08 10.99
C TRP A 212 -6.42 12.66 11.17
N ILE A 213 -5.79 11.63 10.56
CA ILE A 213 -6.21 10.24 10.68
C ILE A 213 -6.20 9.77 12.14
N VAL A 214 -5.13 10.08 12.89
CA VAL A 214 -5.01 9.71 14.30
C VAL A 214 -6.15 10.34 15.10
N ARG A 215 -6.36 11.65 14.97
CA ARG A 215 -7.44 12.36 15.68
C ARG A 215 -8.83 11.84 15.34
N TYR A 216 -9.06 11.49 14.06
CA TYR A 216 -10.32 10.91 13.61
C TYR A 216 -10.62 9.59 14.34
N TYR A 217 -9.66 8.67 14.39
CA TYR A 217 -9.84 7.38 15.06
C TYR A 217 -9.89 7.49 16.59
N ASP A 218 -9.15 8.41 17.18
CA ASP A 218 -9.20 8.68 18.62
C ASP A 218 -10.59 9.24 19.02
N LYS A 219 -11.18 10.11 18.20
CA LYS A 219 -12.54 10.61 18.40
C LYS A 219 -13.57 9.47 18.32
N LEU A 220 -13.50 8.63 17.27
CA LEU A 220 -14.40 7.49 17.13
C LEU A 220 -14.31 6.52 18.32
N LYS A 221 -13.11 6.24 18.79
CA LYS A 221 -12.89 5.37 19.96
C LYS A 221 -13.55 5.96 21.20
N LYS A 222 -13.38 7.25 21.45
CA LYS A 222 -13.99 7.94 22.58
C LYS A 222 -15.53 7.93 22.52
N GLU A 223 -16.10 8.13 21.32
CA GLU A 223 -17.56 8.06 21.13
C GLU A 223 -18.09 6.64 21.41
N GLN A 224 -17.38 5.59 20.99
CA GLN A 224 -17.74 4.20 21.28
C GLN A 224 -17.66 3.88 22.78
N GLU A 225 -16.62 4.35 23.48
CA GLU A 225 -16.47 4.18 24.92
C GLU A 225 -17.62 4.86 25.69
N LEU A 226 -18.02 6.07 25.30
CA LEU A 226 -19.15 6.79 25.91
C LEU A 226 -20.48 6.06 25.65
N GLN A 227 -20.71 5.55 24.44
CA GLN A 227 -21.92 4.79 24.14
C GLN A 227 -21.99 3.49 24.95
N GLN A 228 -20.87 2.78 25.10
CA GLN A 228 -20.82 1.56 25.91
C GLN A 228 -21.08 1.83 27.39
N ALA A 229 -20.55 2.93 27.93
CA ALA A 229 -20.80 3.35 29.30
C ALA A 229 -22.29 3.69 29.54
N ALA A 230 -22.91 4.44 28.63
CA ALA A 230 -24.33 4.78 28.71
C ALA A 230 -25.26 3.54 28.64
N VAL A 231 -24.92 2.56 27.80
CA VAL A 231 -25.67 1.28 27.72
C VAL A 231 -25.51 0.49 29.02
N ALA A 232 -24.30 0.41 29.58
CA ALA A 232 -24.07 -0.29 30.85
C ALA A 232 -24.83 0.35 32.03
N GLU A 233 -24.90 1.69 32.09
CA GLU A 233 -25.65 2.42 33.10
C GLU A 233 -27.15 2.15 32.97
N SER A 234 -27.71 2.20 31.77
CA SER A 234 -29.15 1.90 31.55
C SER A 234 -29.53 0.46 31.89
N GLN A 235 -28.64 -0.50 31.71
CA GLN A 235 -28.88 -1.90 32.12
C GLN A 235 -28.81 -2.09 33.63
N SER A 236 -27.93 -1.38 34.32
CA SER A 236 -27.85 -1.41 35.79
C SER A 236 -29.13 -0.83 36.46
N ASP A 237 -29.64 0.25 35.90
CA ASP A 237 -30.87 0.88 36.43
C ASP A 237 -32.10 0.00 36.18
N SER A 238 -32.19 -0.68 35.03
CA SER A 238 -33.32 -1.61 34.77
C SER A 238 -33.30 -2.83 35.69
N SER A 239 -32.11 -3.37 35.99
CA SER A 239 -31.95 -4.52 36.87
C SER A 239 -32.21 -4.16 38.36
N ALA A 240 -31.94 -2.91 38.77
CA ALA A 240 -32.25 -2.41 40.10
C ALA A 240 -33.76 -2.19 40.29
N GLY A 241 -34.50 -1.81 39.25
CA GLY A 241 -35.94 -1.65 39.25
C GLY A 241 -36.72 -2.97 39.40
N GLU A 242 -36.22 -4.07 38.79
CA GLU A 242 -36.85 -5.40 38.88
C GLU A 242 -36.66 -6.09 40.24
N LEU A 243 -35.72 -5.65 41.07
CA LEU A 243 -35.48 -6.19 42.42
C LEU A 243 -36.33 -5.51 43.52
N VAL A 244 -37.14 -4.49 43.20
CA VAL A 244 -37.93 -3.70 44.11
C VAL A 244 -39.45 -4.03 44.02
N GLU A 245 -39.86 -4.87 43.05
CA GLU A 245 -41.21 -5.44 42.97
C GLU A 245 -41.25 -6.86 43.58
#